data_20ca40901709c8d3854af7c0a715ee73
#
_entry.id   20ca40901709c8d3854af7c0a715ee73
#
_cell.length_a   1.000
_cell.length_b   1.000
_cell.length_c   1.000
_cell.angle_alpha   90.00
_cell.angle_beta   90.00
_cell.angle_gamma   90.00
#
_symmetry.space_group_name_H-M   'P 1'
#
loop_
_entity.id
_entity.type
_entity.pdbx_description
1 polymer ?
#
loop_
_entity_poly.entity_id
_entity_poly.type
_entity_poly.pdbx_seq_one_letter_code
_entity_poly.pdbx_strand_id
1 'polypeptide(L)'
;EEFTALKVDNYSVSFDETLLENVSFEIKSTDKVALIGSNGTGKTTLLKNIMKNDSNCIELHPDIELAYLSQNQGEMLDEASTIAEEFFELGFATLQEIGSYISKYGFDREYTSQKIGALSGGEKNILQLAKVSYGKANMLLLDEPTSHLDIYSKIALEKALREYKGAVLMISHDYHSIVNCMDYVLIIEDRNIRRMNMKKFRKMIYSNHFEKDYLEIEQKRKSVEMEIAFALKNDDFELARTISEELESLIV
;
A
#
# COMPACT_ATOMS: atom_id res chain seq x y z
N GLU A 1 18.51 -2.45 14.28
CA GLU A 1 18.61 -3.91 14.16
C GLU A 1 17.28 -4.46 13.68
N GLU A 2 17.31 -5.49 12.82
CA GLU A 2 16.12 -6.15 12.32
C GLU A 2 15.58 -7.11 13.40
N PHE A 3 14.28 -7.03 13.71
CA PHE A 3 13.62 -7.89 14.70
C PHE A 3 12.27 -8.40 14.12
N THR A 4 11.69 -9.41 14.75
CA THR A 4 10.35 -9.90 14.38
C THR A 4 9.31 -8.91 14.89
N ALA A 5 8.64 -8.23 13.94
CA ALA A 5 7.61 -7.23 14.22
C ALA A 5 6.25 -7.88 14.55
N LEU A 6 5.90 -8.90 13.79
CA LEU A 6 4.66 -9.66 13.93
C LEU A 6 4.95 -11.16 13.85
N LYS A 7 4.44 -11.91 14.81
CA LYS A 7 4.40 -13.37 14.78
C LYS A 7 2.94 -13.83 14.87
N VAL A 8 2.57 -14.69 13.96
CA VAL A 8 1.29 -15.41 13.97
C VAL A 8 1.62 -16.88 14.13
N ASP A 9 1.01 -17.55 15.11
CA ASP A 9 1.30 -18.95 15.44
C ASP A 9 0.00 -19.73 15.69
N ASN A 10 -0.19 -20.81 14.92
CA ASN A 10 -1.36 -21.67 14.99
C ASN A 10 -2.71 -20.92 14.95
N TYR A 11 -2.77 -19.85 14.15
CA TYR A 11 -3.97 -19.04 14.00
C TYR A 11 -5.00 -19.75 13.14
N SER A 12 -6.25 -19.75 13.60
CA SER A 12 -7.39 -20.25 12.85
C SER A 12 -8.55 -19.27 12.93
N VAL A 13 -9.30 -19.13 11.84
CA VAL A 13 -10.51 -18.33 11.80
C VAL A 13 -11.61 -19.07 11.06
N SER A 14 -12.79 -19.11 11.68
CA SER A 14 -13.99 -19.74 11.15
C SER A 14 -15.19 -18.82 11.38
N PHE A 15 -16.12 -18.84 10.41
CA PHE A 15 -17.47 -18.31 10.51
C PHE A 15 -18.44 -19.48 10.27
N ASP A 16 -19.26 -19.40 9.21
CA ASP A 16 -20.09 -20.54 8.78
C ASP A 16 -19.23 -21.70 8.25
N GLU A 17 -18.04 -21.37 7.73
CA GLU A 17 -17.00 -22.32 7.32
C GLU A 17 -15.62 -21.90 7.82
N THR A 18 -14.68 -22.83 7.87
CA THR A 18 -13.29 -22.54 8.24
C THR A 18 -12.60 -21.83 7.09
N LEU A 19 -12.11 -20.60 7.33
CA LEU A 19 -11.41 -19.78 6.34
C LEU A 19 -9.90 -19.99 6.38
N LEU A 20 -9.31 -20.04 7.58
CA LEU A 20 -7.90 -20.33 7.80
C LEU A 20 -7.78 -21.37 8.92
N GLU A 21 -6.80 -22.26 8.81
CA GLU A 21 -6.60 -23.36 9.76
C GLU A 21 -5.11 -23.55 10.09
N ASN A 22 -4.76 -23.37 11.39
CA ASN A 22 -3.42 -23.58 11.93
C ASN A 22 -2.31 -22.86 11.16
N VAL A 23 -2.56 -21.63 10.71
CA VAL A 23 -1.57 -20.87 9.94
C VAL A 23 -0.53 -20.22 10.85
N SER A 24 0.73 -20.24 10.40
CA SER A 24 1.85 -19.63 11.11
C SER A 24 2.77 -18.90 10.16
N PHE A 25 3.16 -17.68 10.50
CA PHE A 25 4.13 -16.87 9.75
C PHE A 25 4.71 -15.76 10.64
N GLU A 26 5.82 -15.19 10.19
CA GLU A 26 6.48 -14.05 10.83
C GLU A 26 6.77 -12.96 9.81
N ILE A 27 6.70 -11.70 10.25
CA ILE A 27 7.07 -10.51 9.50
C ILE A 27 8.09 -9.74 10.30
N LYS A 28 9.19 -9.35 9.67
CA LYS A 28 10.25 -8.55 10.31
C LYS A 28 9.96 -7.06 10.20
N SER A 29 10.65 -6.28 11.02
CA SER A 29 10.43 -4.84 11.20
C SER A 29 10.65 -3.98 9.93
N THR A 30 11.24 -4.55 8.88
CA THR A 30 11.48 -3.87 7.60
C THR A 30 10.83 -4.54 6.40
N ASP A 31 10.21 -5.71 6.59
CA ASP A 31 9.61 -6.50 5.51
C ASP A 31 8.43 -5.77 4.84
N LYS A 32 8.39 -5.86 3.51
CA LYS A 32 7.25 -5.45 2.68
C LYS A 32 6.56 -6.71 2.17
N VAL A 33 5.37 -6.99 2.67
CA VAL A 33 4.68 -8.27 2.44
C VAL A 33 3.32 -8.05 1.83
N ALA A 34 3.00 -8.77 0.76
CA ALA A 34 1.64 -8.86 0.26
C ALA A 34 0.96 -10.14 0.75
N LEU A 35 -0.28 -10.01 1.20
CA LEU A 35 -1.18 -11.13 1.50
C LEU A 35 -2.18 -11.28 0.36
N ILE A 36 -2.11 -12.38 -0.36
CA ILE A 36 -2.94 -12.67 -1.52
C ILE A 36 -3.77 -13.94 -1.33
N GLY A 37 -4.88 -14.01 -2.03
CA GLY A 37 -5.81 -15.15 -1.97
C GLY A 37 -7.17 -14.76 -2.54
N SER A 38 -8.02 -15.73 -2.82
CA SER A 38 -9.37 -15.52 -3.33
C SER A 38 -10.22 -14.66 -2.40
N ASN A 39 -11.30 -14.09 -2.89
CA ASN A 39 -12.23 -13.36 -2.06
C ASN A 39 -12.88 -14.29 -1.02
N GLY A 40 -13.10 -13.79 0.18
CA GLY A 40 -13.71 -14.57 1.26
C GLY A 40 -12.74 -15.49 2.03
N THR A 41 -11.44 -15.53 1.71
CA THR A 41 -10.47 -16.42 2.40
C THR A 41 -10.00 -15.91 3.77
N GLY A 42 -10.57 -14.82 4.28
CA GLY A 42 -10.25 -14.33 5.62
C GLY A 42 -9.13 -13.28 5.70
N LYS A 43 -8.63 -12.75 4.57
CA LYS A 43 -7.56 -11.74 4.54
C LYS A 43 -7.85 -10.52 5.41
N THR A 44 -8.94 -9.82 5.16
CA THR A 44 -9.36 -8.63 5.93
C THR A 44 -9.63 -8.99 7.40
N THR A 45 -10.17 -10.17 7.67
CA THR A 45 -10.39 -10.63 9.04
C THR A 45 -9.06 -10.82 9.77
N LEU A 46 -8.07 -11.42 9.12
CA LEU A 46 -6.72 -11.56 9.69
C LEU A 46 -6.11 -10.19 10.01
N LEU A 47 -6.15 -9.21 9.07
CA LEU A 47 -5.65 -7.86 9.34
C LEU A 47 -6.35 -7.20 10.53
N LYS A 48 -7.68 -7.32 10.60
CA LYS A 48 -8.45 -6.77 11.73
C LYS A 48 -8.10 -7.43 13.05
N ASN A 49 -7.83 -8.73 13.07
CA ASN A 49 -7.43 -9.44 14.28
C ASN A 49 -5.98 -9.10 14.70
N ILE A 50 -5.08 -8.86 13.72
CA ILE A 50 -3.74 -8.31 14.00
C ILE A 50 -3.87 -6.92 14.63
N MET A 51 -4.73 -6.06 14.08
CA MET A 51 -4.95 -4.72 14.62
C MET A 51 -5.50 -4.73 16.05
N LYS A 52 -6.40 -5.64 16.36
CA LYS A 52 -6.96 -5.77 17.73
C LYS A 52 -5.95 -6.33 18.73
N ASN A 53 -5.04 -7.19 18.25
CA ASN A 53 -4.02 -7.87 19.08
C ASN A 53 -4.60 -8.53 20.35
N ASP A 54 -5.78 -9.13 20.23
CA ASP A 54 -6.52 -9.73 21.34
C ASP A 54 -6.46 -11.27 21.38
N SER A 55 -5.66 -11.86 20.49
CA SER A 55 -5.51 -13.30 20.33
C SER A 55 -4.14 -13.80 20.79
N ASN A 56 -4.10 -14.88 21.56
CA ASN A 56 -2.85 -15.53 21.95
C ASN A 56 -2.05 -16.12 20.77
N CYS A 57 -2.66 -16.20 19.58
CA CYS A 57 -2.03 -16.66 18.35
C CYS A 57 -1.33 -15.53 17.58
N ILE A 58 -1.46 -14.28 18.03
CA ILE A 58 -0.89 -13.10 17.37
C ILE A 58 -0.04 -12.37 18.39
N GLU A 59 1.22 -12.19 18.09
CA GLU A 59 2.19 -11.50 18.94
C GLU A 59 2.83 -10.35 18.15
N LEU A 60 2.66 -9.14 18.64
CA LEU A 60 3.33 -7.94 18.15
C LEU A 60 4.50 -7.60 19.05
N HIS A 61 5.64 -7.24 18.45
CA HIS A 61 6.77 -6.74 19.24
C HIS A 61 6.36 -5.46 20.01
N PRO A 62 6.82 -5.29 21.28
CA PRO A 62 6.44 -4.13 22.09
C PRO A 62 6.72 -2.75 21.46
N ASP A 63 7.73 -2.66 20.60
CA ASP A 63 8.11 -1.43 19.91
C ASP A 63 7.30 -1.18 18.62
N ILE A 64 6.34 -2.05 18.28
CA ILE A 64 5.51 -1.90 17.09
C ILE A 64 4.31 -1.00 17.40
N GLU A 65 4.23 0.09 16.67
CA GLU A 65 3.04 0.94 16.57
C GLU A 65 2.38 0.69 15.20
N LEU A 66 1.18 0.09 15.25
CA LEU A 66 0.41 -0.25 14.06
C LEU A 66 -0.37 0.94 13.51
N ALA A 67 -0.46 1.02 12.18
CA ALA A 67 -1.50 1.79 11.53
C ALA A 67 -2.23 0.93 10.50
N TYR A 68 -3.54 1.06 10.45
CA TYR A 68 -4.42 0.35 9.53
C TYR A 68 -5.09 1.33 8.58
N LEU A 69 -4.95 1.08 7.29
CA LEU A 69 -5.59 1.84 6.23
C LEU A 69 -6.48 0.91 5.40
N SER A 70 -7.77 1.23 5.31
CA SER A 70 -8.72 0.57 4.43
C SER A 70 -9.50 1.60 3.63
N GLN A 71 -10.09 1.17 2.50
CA GLN A 71 -10.88 2.03 1.62
C GLN A 71 -12.04 2.78 2.31
N ASN A 72 -12.57 2.26 3.39
CA ASN A 72 -13.77 2.78 4.05
C ASN A 72 -13.49 3.70 5.25
N GLN A 73 -12.24 4.06 5.51
CA GLN A 73 -11.90 4.94 6.63
C GLN A 73 -11.80 6.41 6.19
N GLY A 74 -12.90 6.99 5.73
CA GLY A 74 -13.05 8.44 5.57
C GLY A 74 -12.95 9.25 6.86
N GLU A 75 -12.70 8.57 8.00
CA GLU A 75 -12.64 9.18 9.33
C GLU A 75 -11.25 9.74 9.70
N MET A 76 -10.21 9.50 8.91
CA MET A 76 -8.84 9.92 9.23
C MET A 76 -8.48 11.33 8.73
N LEU A 77 -9.27 11.89 7.84
CA LEU A 77 -9.04 13.22 7.26
C LEU A 77 -10.31 14.08 7.41
N ASP A 78 -10.15 15.30 7.88
CA ASP A 78 -11.24 16.27 7.89
C ASP A 78 -11.40 16.91 6.51
N GLU A 79 -12.47 16.58 5.81
CA GLU A 79 -12.76 17.11 4.47
C GLU A 79 -12.96 18.64 4.44
N ALA A 80 -13.29 19.27 5.57
CA ALA A 80 -13.46 20.71 5.67
C ALA A 80 -12.12 21.46 5.81
N SER A 81 -11.08 20.75 6.28
CA SER A 81 -9.74 21.28 6.46
C SER A 81 -8.94 21.31 5.18
N THR A 82 -7.91 22.14 5.14
CA THR A 82 -6.85 22.10 4.12
C THR A 82 -5.80 21.05 4.48
N ILE A 83 -5.02 20.63 3.50
CA ILE A 83 -3.88 19.73 3.75
C ILE A 83 -2.93 20.36 4.76
N ALA A 84 -2.68 21.67 4.66
CA ALA A 84 -1.80 22.37 5.61
C ALA A 84 -2.32 22.30 7.04
N GLU A 85 -3.62 22.51 7.27
CA GLU A 85 -4.22 22.46 8.61
C GLU A 85 -4.04 21.07 9.22
N GLU A 86 -4.30 19.99 8.47
CA GLU A 86 -4.08 18.60 8.92
C GLU A 86 -2.63 18.33 9.33
N PHE A 87 -1.67 18.82 8.54
CA PHE A 87 -0.24 18.59 8.84
C PHE A 87 0.33 19.51 9.93
N PHE A 88 -0.22 20.70 10.11
CA PHE A 88 0.11 21.52 11.28
C PHE A 88 -0.28 20.84 12.59
N GLU A 89 -1.41 20.13 12.63
CA GLU A 89 -1.81 19.35 13.82
C GLU A 89 -0.83 18.21 14.12
N LEU A 90 -0.13 17.69 13.09
CA LEU A 90 0.93 16.70 13.27
C LEU A 90 2.27 17.28 13.76
N GLY A 91 2.37 18.61 13.87
CA GLY A 91 3.55 19.29 14.40
C GLY A 91 4.50 19.87 13.37
N PHE A 92 4.12 19.95 12.09
CA PHE A 92 4.88 20.72 11.11
C PHE A 92 4.88 22.20 11.47
N ALA A 93 6.01 22.87 11.28
CA ALA A 93 6.15 24.27 11.66
C ALA A 93 5.82 25.24 10.52
N THR A 94 5.99 24.83 9.27
CA THR A 94 5.86 25.70 8.08
C THR A 94 5.19 25.03 6.90
N LEU A 95 4.54 25.82 6.04
CA LEU A 95 4.00 25.35 4.75
C LEU A 95 5.09 24.75 3.83
N GLN A 96 6.30 25.29 3.92
CA GLN A 96 7.43 24.78 3.14
C GLN A 96 7.82 23.35 3.55
N GLU A 97 7.82 23.05 4.85
CA GLU A 97 8.07 21.70 5.36
C GLU A 97 6.97 20.74 4.93
N ILE A 98 5.70 21.15 5.06
CA ILE A 98 4.55 20.36 4.61
C ILE A 98 4.67 20.08 3.12
N GLY A 99 4.85 21.11 2.28
CA GLY A 99 5.00 20.96 0.84
C GLY A 99 6.15 20.03 0.45
N SER A 100 7.30 20.15 1.12
CA SER A 100 8.46 19.27 0.90
C SER A 100 8.21 17.83 1.35
N TYR A 101 7.36 17.63 2.35
CA TYR A 101 6.99 16.32 2.82
C TYR A 101 5.99 15.64 1.88
N ILE A 102 4.88 16.31 1.54
CA ILE A 102 3.83 15.74 0.70
C ILE A 102 4.28 15.53 -0.76
N SER A 103 5.32 16.24 -1.23
CA SER A 103 5.89 16.02 -2.56
C SER A 103 6.47 14.61 -2.73
N LYS A 104 6.92 13.96 -1.66
CA LYS A 104 7.35 12.55 -1.68
C LYS A 104 6.22 11.59 -2.05
N TYR A 105 4.99 12.02 -1.83
CA TYR A 105 3.76 11.29 -2.09
C TYR A 105 3.05 11.74 -3.38
N GLY A 106 3.71 12.56 -4.22
CA GLY A 106 3.20 12.99 -5.51
C GLY A 106 2.29 14.23 -5.47
N PHE A 107 2.23 14.95 -4.34
CA PHE A 107 1.51 16.22 -4.26
C PHE A 107 2.42 17.39 -4.62
N ASP A 108 1.94 18.32 -5.45
CA ASP A 108 2.60 19.60 -5.63
C ASP A 108 2.52 20.44 -4.33
N ARG A 109 3.46 21.35 -4.14
CA ARG A 109 3.47 22.25 -2.97
C ARG A 109 2.24 23.13 -2.89
N GLU A 110 1.61 23.44 -4.01
CA GLU A 110 0.38 24.23 -4.07
C GLU A 110 -0.82 23.51 -3.44
N TYR A 111 -0.78 22.18 -3.38
CA TYR A 111 -1.80 21.37 -2.72
C TYR A 111 -1.93 21.65 -1.21
N THR A 112 -0.92 22.24 -0.58
CA THR A 112 -0.99 22.58 0.86
C THR A 112 -2.20 23.45 1.21
N SER A 113 -2.62 24.33 0.32
CA SER A 113 -3.79 25.22 0.50
C SER A 113 -5.10 24.60 0.04
N GLN A 114 -5.07 23.41 -0.58
CA GLN A 114 -6.26 22.78 -1.11
C GLN A 114 -7.07 22.11 0.00
N LYS A 115 -8.40 22.22 -0.07
CA LYS A 115 -9.29 21.50 0.84
C LYS A 115 -9.26 20.00 0.54
N ILE A 116 -9.21 19.21 1.58
CA ILE A 116 -9.20 17.74 1.49
C ILE A 116 -10.46 17.21 0.81
N GLY A 117 -11.60 17.84 1.04
CA GLY A 117 -12.86 17.50 0.35
C GLY A 117 -12.82 17.63 -1.17
N ALA A 118 -11.91 18.45 -1.73
CA ALA A 118 -11.74 18.64 -3.16
C ALA A 118 -10.81 17.58 -3.81
N LEU A 119 -10.12 16.77 -3.03
CA LEU A 119 -9.25 15.70 -3.51
C LEU A 119 -10.06 14.52 -4.07
N SER A 120 -9.53 13.86 -5.08
CA SER A 120 -10.02 12.57 -5.55
C SER A 120 -9.88 11.49 -4.46
N GLY A 121 -10.62 10.39 -4.58
CA GLY A 121 -10.49 9.27 -3.66
C GLY A 121 -9.06 8.71 -3.59
N GLY A 122 -8.37 8.66 -4.72
CA GLY A 122 -6.97 8.24 -4.80
C GLY A 122 -6.02 9.18 -4.07
N GLU A 123 -6.16 10.48 -4.29
CA GLU A 123 -5.37 11.50 -3.58
C GLU A 123 -5.62 11.46 -2.08
N LYS A 124 -6.86 11.27 -1.63
CA LYS A 124 -7.19 11.08 -0.20
C LYS A 124 -6.48 9.87 0.38
N ASN A 125 -6.46 8.74 -0.31
CA ASN A 125 -5.78 7.53 0.16
C ASN A 125 -4.26 7.74 0.31
N ILE A 126 -3.64 8.43 -0.64
CA ILE A 126 -2.21 8.75 -0.58
C ILE A 126 -1.93 9.76 0.54
N LEU A 127 -2.80 10.75 0.72
CA LEU A 127 -2.66 11.72 1.80
C LEU A 127 -2.79 11.06 3.18
N GLN A 128 -3.70 10.10 3.33
CA GLN A 128 -3.81 9.29 4.55
C GLN A 128 -2.53 8.50 4.81
N LEU A 129 -1.96 7.87 3.78
CA LEU A 129 -0.67 7.19 3.91
C LEU A 129 0.43 8.16 4.33
N ALA A 130 0.48 9.36 3.75
CA ALA A 130 1.44 10.40 4.13
C ALA A 130 1.26 10.80 5.61
N LYS A 131 0.02 11.03 6.04
CA LYS A 131 -0.32 11.37 7.43
C LYS A 131 0.16 10.31 8.41
N VAL A 132 -0.16 9.05 8.13
CA VAL A 132 0.20 7.91 8.98
C VAL A 132 1.70 7.66 9.00
N SER A 133 2.37 7.79 7.85
CA SER A 133 3.82 7.59 7.72
C SER A 133 4.65 8.67 8.43
N TYR A 134 4.08 9.84 8.69
CA TYR A 134 4.71 10.88 9.51
C TYR A 134 4.58 10.61 11.00
N GLY A 135 3.53 9.90 11.40
CA GLY A 135 3.29 9.50 12.79
C GLY A 135 4.34 8.51 13.31
N LYS A 136 4.05 7.94 14.46
CA LYS A 136 4.94 6.96 15.10
C LYS A 136 4.79 5.55 14.54
N ALA A 137 3.81 5.31 13.68
CA ALA A 137 3.56 4.00 13.12
C ALA A 137 4.81 3.49 12.38
N ASN A 138 5.24 2.29 12.76
CA ASN A 138 6.37 1.60 12.15
C ASN A 138 5.99 0.24 11.55
N MET A 139 4.69 -0.08 11.55
CA MET A 139 4.10 -1.16 10.77
C MET A 139 2.75 -0.73 10.19
N LEU A 140 2.61 -0.86 8.87
CA LEU A 140 1.38 -0.53 8.14
C LEU A 140 0.61 -1.81 7.77
N LEU A 141 -0.67 -1.81 8.06
CA LEU A 141 -1.63 -2.80 7.58
C LEU A 141 -2.51 -2.11 6.53
N LEU A 142 -2.43 -2.55 5.28
CA LEU A 142 -3.10 -1.93 4.14
C LEU A 142 -4.10 -2.92 3.54
N ASP A 143 -5.37 -2.54 3.49
CA ASP A 143 -6.42 -3.38 2.92
C ASP A 143 -6.92 -2.78 1.60
N GLU A 144 -6.47 -3.37 0.47
CA GLU A 144 -6.76 -2.97 -0.90
C GLU A 144 -6.43 -1.48 -1.20
N PRO A 145 -5.23 -0.97 -0.85
CA PRO A 145 -4.90 0.44 -0.99
C PRO A 145 -4.81 0.90 -2.46
N THR A 146 -4.68 -0.04 -3.40
CA THR A 146 -4.58 0.23 -4.85
C THR A 146 -5.92 0.30 -5.55
N SER A 147 -7.02 -0.09 -4.89
CA SER A 147 -8.35 -0.10 -5.49
C SER A 147 -8.82 1.31 -5.85
N HIS A 148 -9.34 1.47 -7.07
CA HIS A 148 -9.86 2.75 -7.61
C HIS A 148 -8.82 3.87 -7.71
N LEU A 149 -7.51 3.55 -7.63
CA LEU A 149 -6.46 4.52 -7.93
C LEU A 149 -6.23 4.60 -9.44
N ASP A 150 -6.07 5.82 -9.94
CA ASP A 150 -5.48 6.07 -11.26
C ASP A 150 -3.99 5.65 -11.26
N ILE A 151 -3.39 5.59 -12.43
CA ILE A 151 -1.99 5.14 -12.59
C ILE A 151 -1.02 6.07 -11.87
N TYR A 152 -1.26 7.39 -11.90
CA TYR A 152 -0.43 8.36 -11.20
C TYR A 152 -0.44 8.11 -9.69
N SER A 153 -1.63 7.96 -9.11
CA SER A 153 -1.80 7.64 -7.69
C SER A 153 -1.18 6.29 -7.30
N LYS A 154 -1.28 5.27 -8.16
CA LYS A 154 -0.61 3.98 -7.94
C LYS A 154 0.91 4.11 -7.88
N ILE A 155 1.52 4.82 -8.82
CA ILE A 155 2.98 5.04 -8.84
C ILE A 155 3.44 5.82 -7.59
N ALA A 156 2.68 6.84 -7.18
CA ALA A 156 2.97 7.59 -5.97
C ALA A 156 2.87 6.71 -4.72
N LEU A 157 1.83 5.86 -4.62
CA LEU A 157 1.68 4.88 -3.55
C LEU A 157 2.86 3.89 -3.52
N GLU A 158 3.21 3.29 -4.67
CA GLU A 158 4.33 2.35 -4.77
C GLU A 158 5.66 2.98 -4.34
N LYS A 159 5.92 4.22 -4.76
CA LYS A 159 7.10 4.98 -4.34
C LYS A 159 7.11 5.17 -2.83
N ALA A 160 6.00 5.62 -2.25
CA ALA A 160 5.86 5.85 -0.83
C ALA A 160 6.09 4.56 -0.02
N LEU A 161 5.53 3.42 -0.45
CA LEU A 161 5.71 2.13 0.20
C LEU A 161 7.16 1.63 0.13
N ARG A 162 7.85 1.84 -0.98
CA ARG A 162 9.29 1.49 -1.09
C ARG A 162 10.17 2.32 -0.17
N GLU A 163 9.86 3.61 -0.01
CA GLU A 163 10.62 4.53 0.83
C GLU A 163 10.28 4.42 2.33
N TYR A 164 9.13 3.85 2.66
CA TYR A 164 8.72 3.63 4.04
C TYR A 164 9.69 2.71 4.78
N LYS A 165 10.13 3.10 5.97
CA LYS A 165 11.20 2.39 6.70
C LYS A 165 10.70 1.23 7.56
N GLY A 166 9.43 1.23 7.93
CA GLY A 166 8.82 0.20 8.76
C GLY A 166 8.32 -1.01 7.97
N ALA A 167 7.71 -1.97 8.65
CA ALA A 167 7.06 -3.11 8.03
C ALA A 167 5.77 -2.73 7.29
N VAL A 168 5.41 -3.49 6.27
CA VAL A 168 4.14 -3.37 5.56
C VAL A 168 3.54 -4.74 5.36
N LEU A 169 2.26 -4.90 5.73
CA LEU A 169 1.44 -6.03 5.32
C LEU A 169 0.27 -5.50 4.50
N MET A 170 0.26 -5.79 3.20
CA MET A 170 -0.69 -5.27 2.25
C MET A 170 -1.55 -6.39 1.64
N ILE A 171 -2.86 -6.27 1.71
CA ILE A 171 -3.77 -7.04 0.87
C ILE A 171 -3.94 -6.27 -0.42
N SER A 172 -3.73 -6.92 -1.56
CA SER A 172 -4.02 -6.34 -2.87
C SER A 172 -4.26 -7.43 -3.92
N HIS A 173 -5.06 -7.10 -4.91
CA HIS A 173 -5.25 -7.88 -6.14
C HIS A 173 -4.45 -7.28 -7.31
N ASP A 174 -3.80 -6.14 -7.12
CA ASP A 174 -2.93 -5.53 -8.12
C ASP A 174 -1.53 -6.19 -8.10
N TYR A 175 -1.39 -7.24 -8.90
CA TYR A 175 -0.12 -7.99 -8.99
C TYR A 175 1.05 -7.13 -9.44
N HIS A 176 0.80 -6.07 -10.20
CA HIS A 176 1.82 -5.15 -10.67
C HIS A 176 2.42 -4.36 -9.49
N SER A 177 1.57 -3.73 -8.69
CA SER A 177 2.02 -3.02 -7.49
C SER A 177 2.71 -3.96 -6.51
N ILE A 178 2.22 -5.20 -6.34
CA ILE A 178 2.88 -6.21 -5.50
C ILE A 178 4.31 -6.48 -5.97
N VAL A 179 4.48 -6.72 -7.27
CA VAL A 179 5.80 -7.01 -7.87
C VAL A 179 6.77 -5.83 -7.73
N ASN A 180 6.25 -4.60 -7.74
CA ASN A 180 7.06 -3.39 -7.72
C ASN A 180 7.52 -2.97 -6.32
N CYS A 181 6.75 -3.26 -5.28
CA CYS A 181 7.03 -2.68 -3.96
C CYS A 181 7.08 -3.69 -2.80
N MET A 182 6.86 -5.00 -3.04
CA MET A 182 6.90 -6.01 -1.99
C MET A 182 8.14 -6.91 -2.10
N ASP A 183 8.62 -7.41 -0.95
CA ASP A 183 9.79 -8.30 -0.88
C ASP A 183 9.39 -9.76 -1.13
N TYR A 184 8.21 -10.15 -0.64
CA TYR A 184 7.63 -11.49 -0.84
C TYR A 184 6.11 -11.47 -0.65
N VAL A 185 5.48 -12.58 -0.98
CA VAL A 185 4.04 -12.77 -0.82
C VAL A 185 3.73 -13.91 0.15
N LEU A 186 2.65 -13.73 0.89
CA LEU A 186 1.95 -14.76 1.65
C LEU A 186 0.69 -15.12 0.87
N ILE A 187 0.60 -16.38 0.43
CA ILE A 187 -0.50 -16.86 -0.41
C ILE A 187 -1.42 -17.71 0.44
N ILE A 188 -2.71 -17.37 0.45
CA ILE A 188 -3.75 -18.21 1.06
C ILE A 188 -4.23 -19.21 0.01
N GLU A 189 -3.93 -20.48 0.24
CA GLU A 189 -4.39 -21.63 -0.56
C GLU A 189 -4.81 -22.75 0.40
N ASP A 190 -5.94 -23.41 0.13
CA ASP A 190 -6.43 -24.55 0.89
C ASP A 190 -6.48 -24.29 2.42
N ARG A 191 -6.98 -23.12 2.82
CA ARG A 191 -7.08 -22.67 4.23
C ARG A 191 -5.73 -22.47 4.94
N ASN A 192 -4.63 -22.55 4.22
CA ASN A 192 -3.27 -22.39 4.75
C ASN A 192 -2.59 -21.15 4.16
N ILE A 193 -1.50 -20.70 4.78
CA ILE A 193 -0.68 -19.60 4.29
C ILE A 193 0.70 -20.14 3.90
N ARG A 194 1.08 -19.84 2.65
CA ARG A 194 2.39 -20.21 2.12
C ARG A 194 3.19 -18.97 1.73
N ARG A 195 4.43 -18.87 2.22
CA ARG A 195 5.37 -17.83 1.80
C ARG A 195 5.95 -18.17 0.42
N MET A 196 5.95 -17.19 -0.47
CA MET A 196 6.57 -17.29 -1.79
C MET A 196 7.47 -16.07 -2.03
N ASN A 197 8.72 -16.30 -2.45
CA ASN A 197 9.61 -15.20 -2.81
C ASN A 197 9.18 -14.52 -4.12
N MET A 198 9.55 -13.26 -4.28
CA MET A 198 9.12 -12.44 -5.41
C MET A 198 9.56 -12.99 -6.77
N LYS A 199 10.71 -13.66 -6.87
CA LYS A 199 11.17 -14.28 -8.12
C LYS A 199 10.25 -15.40 -8.60
N LYS A 200 9.79 -16.26 -7.68
CA LYS A 200 8.82 -17.33 -7.98
C LYS A 200 7.45 -16.75 -8.30
N PHE A 201 7.03 -15.73 -7.54
CA PHE A 201 5.76 -15.07 -7.75
C PHE A 201 5.68 -14.41 -9.14
N ARG A 202 6.70 -13.65 -9.54
CA ARG A 202 6.80 -13.08 -10.90
C ARG A 202 6.67 -14.16 -11.95
N LYS A 203 7.43 -15.26 -11.82
CA LYS A 203 7.37 -16.36 -12.78
C LYS A 203 5.96 -16.96 -12.86
N MET A 204 5.29 -17.13 -11.73
CA MET A 204 3.92 -17.66 -11.68
C MET A 204 2.93 -16.74 -12.41
N ILE A 205 2.97 -15.43 -12.13
CA ILE A 205 2.10 -14.44 -12.78
C ILE A 205 2.37 -14.42 -14.29
N TYR A 206 3.63 -14.33 -14.71
CA TYR A 206 3.99 -14.31 -16.13
C TYR A 206 3.67 -15.62 -16.86
N SER A 207 3.72 -16.79 -16.20
CA SER A 207 3.38 -18.06 -16.84
C SER A 207 1.87 -18.25 -17.04
N ASN A 208 1.05 -17.62 -16.23
CA ASN A 208 -0.40 -17.71 -16.31
C ASN A 208 -1.03 -16.71 -17.32
N HIS A 209 -0.24 -15.77 -17.83
CA HIS A 209 -0.71 -14.68 -18.70
C HIS A 209 0.04 -14.68 -20.05
N PHE A 210 0.47 -15.85 -20.56
CA PHE A 210 1.19 -15.97 -21.84
C PHE A 210 0.25 -15.79 -23.05
N GLU A 211 -0.11 -14.54 -23.34
CA GLU A 211 -0.36 -14.08 -24.72
C GLU A 211 0.75 -13.10 -25.10
N LYS A 212 1.26 -13.19 -26.36
CA LYS A 212 2.37 -12.34 -26.84
C LYS A 212 2.08 -10.85 -26.67
N ASP A 213 0.82 -10.47 -26.81
CA ASP A 213 0.36 -9.07 -26.70
C ASP A 213 0.54 -8.52 -25.27
N TYR A 214 0.42 -9.35 -24.24
CA TYR A 214 0.59 -8.93 -22.85
C TYR A 214 2.02 -8.48 -22.55
N LEU A 215 3.04 -9.16 -23.07
CA LEU A 215 4.44 -8.75 -22.86
C LEU A 215 4.78 -7.41 -23.52
N GLU A 216 4.19 -7.11 -24.68
CA GLU A 216 4.38 -5.81 -25.35
C GLU A 216 3.67 -4.70 -24.60
N ILE A 217 2.44 -4.95 -24.14
CA ILE A 217 1.66 -4.00 -23.31
C ILE A 217 2.40 -3.73 -21.99
N GLU A 218 2.91 -4.78 -21.33
CA GLU A 218 3.65 -4.68 -20.06
C GLU A 218 4.97 -3.91 -20.24
N GLN A 219 5.70 -4.13 -21.33
CA GLN A 219 6.92 -3.36 -21.61
C GLN A 219 6.62 -1.90 -21.88
N LYS A 220 5.55 -1.59 -22.61
CA LYS A 220 5.11 -0.24 -22.91
C LYS A 220 4.62 0.47 -21.65
N ARG A 221 3.83 -0.20 -20.83
CA ARG A 221 3.37 0.28 -19.52
C ARG A 221 4.56 0.60 -18.62
N LYS A 222 5.53 -0.30 -18.52
CA LYS A 222 6.73 -0.10 -17.70
C LYS A 222 7.60 1.05 -18.17
N SER A 223 7.70 1.29 -19.51
CA SER A 223 8.37 2.47 -20.05
C SER A 223 7.70 3.76 -19.58
N VAL A 224 6.39 3.83 -19.71
CA VAL A 224 5.60 4.99 -19.31
C VAL A 224 5.63 5.23 -17.80
N GLU A 225 5.57 4.16 -17.00
CA GLU A 225 5.73 4.26 -15.54
C GLU A 225 7.12 4.80 -15.14
N MET A 226 8.18 4.43 -15.87
CA MET A 226 9.51 5.02 -15.65
C MET A 226 9.54 6.52 -16.00
N GLU A 227 8.86 6.94 -17.04
CA GLU A 227 8.75 8.36 -17.41
C GLU A 227 7.98 9.15 -16.35
N ILE A 228 6.85 8.62 -15.85
CA ILE A 228 6.10 9.22 -14.75
C ILE A 228 6.96 9.29 -13.48
N ALA A 229 7.64 8.20 -13.13
CA ALA A 229 8.52 8.16 -11.96
C ALA A 229 9.70 9.16 -12.09
N PHE A 230 10.22 9.38 -13.30
CA PHE A 230 11.24 10.37 -13.58
C PHE A 230 10.70 11.81 -13.44
N ALA A 231 9.49 12.09 -13.97
CA ALA A 231 8.83 13.37 -13.80
C ALA A 231 8.57 13.68 -12.31
N LEU A 232 8.05 12.71 -11.55
CA LEU A 232 7.85 12.84 -10.11
C LEU A 232 9.15 13.10 -9.34
N LYS A 233 10.25 12.46 -9.75
CA LYS A 233 11.56 12.66 -9.12
C LYS A 233 12.11 14.08 -9.33
N ASN A 234 11.70 14.72 -10.42
CA ASN A 234 12.08 16.09 -10.77
C ASN A 234 11.03 17.14 -10.35
N ASP A 235 10.05 16.73 -9.51
CA ASP A 235 8.92 17.56 -9.07
C ASP A 235 8.07 18.13 -10.23
N ASP A 236 8.08 17.48 -11.41
CA ASP A 236 7.26 17.82 -12.56
C ASP A 236 5.93 17.06 -12.55
N PHE A 237 5.02 17.54 -11.71
CA PHE A 237 3.75 16.89 -11.45
C PHE A 237 2.76 17.05 -12.63
N GLU A 238 2.84 18.15 -13.40
CA GLU A 238 2.01 18.33 -14.60
C GLU A 238 2.36 17.31 -15.68
N LEU A 239 3.65 17.14 -15.96
CA LEU A 239 4.12 16.14 -16.91
C LEU A 239 3.72 14.72 -16.46
N ALA A 240 3.90 14.40 -15.18
CA ALA A 240 3.54 13.10 -14.64
C ALA A 240 2.04 12.80 -14.82
N ARG A 241 1.16 13.76 -14.60
CA ARG A 241 -0.29 13.62 -14.84
C ARG A 241 -0.62 13.46 -16.31
N THR A 242 -0.05 14.29 -17.18
CA THR A 242 -0.29 14.22 -18.63
C THR A 242 0.08 12.85 -19.19
N ILE A 243 1.25 12.31 -18.83
CA ILE A 243 1.70 10.98 -19.29
C ILE A 243 0.78 9.87 -18.72
N SER A 244 0.28 10.03 -17.49
CA SER A 244 -0.65 9.09 -16.86
C SER A 244 -1.99 9.03 -17.60
N GLU A 245 -2.56 10.18 -17.96
CA GLU A 245 -3.82 10.29 -18.72
C GLU A 245 -3.69 9.69 -20.13
N GLU A 246 -2.55 9.91 -20.80
CA GLU A 246 -2.26 9.29 -22.09
C GLU A 246 -2.20 7.76 -21.99
N LEU A 247 -1.62 7.22 -20.93
CA LEU A 247 -1.53 5.78 -20.71
C LEU A 247 -2.91 5.17 -20.46
N GLU A 248 -3.76 5.82 -19.67
CA GLU A 248 -5.14 5.34 -19.44
C GLU A 248 -5.93 5.24 -20.75
N SER A 249 -5.72 6.19 -21.67
CA SER A 249 -6.38 6.17 -22.99
C SER A 249 -5.91 5.04 -23.91
N LEU A 250 -4.73 4.44 -23.63
CA LEU A 250 -4.15 3.34 -24.43
C LEU A 250 -4.53 1.95 -23.91
N ILE A 251 -5.06 1.86 -22.67
CA ILE A 251 -5.39 0.60 -21.99
C ILE A 251 -6.89 0.26 -22.11
N VAL A 252 -7.72 1.24 -22.46
CA VAL A 252 -9.16 1.07 -22.73
C VAL A 252 -9.37 0.65 -24.19
#